data_ce68c06d1b42cf6f0fefc0387e05bfcc
#
_entry.id   ce68c06d1b42cf6f0fefc0387e05bfcc
#
_cell.length_a   1.000
_cell.length_b   1.000
_cell.length_c   1.000
_cell.angle_alpha   90.00
_cell.angle_beta   90.00
_cell.angle_gamma   90.00
#
_symmetry.space_group_name_H-M   'P 1'
#
loop_
_entity.id
_entity.type
_entity.pdbx_description
1 polymer ?
#
loop_
_entity_poly.entity_id
_entity_poly.type
_entity_poly.pdbx_seq_one_letter_code
_entity_poly.pdbx_strand_id
1 'polypeptide(L)'
;AGWLLSGSSSQWKGAKPGKVFEALIDGDYANPVILVDEIDKASGDVQYDPLGALYSLLEHDTAKSFTDEFADVAVDASQVIWIATANDEKAIPEPILNRMNVFSVPKPNFLEARQIARNLYQTIRDDHSWGTNFMKEPSHDLLDCLVKIVPREMRRAIMTGFGNAALAKKDNITPEDLPPAKKEKGSIGFLN
;
A
#
# COMPACT_ATOMS: atom_id res chain seq x y z
N ALA A 1 6.48 -12.58 7.60
CA ALA A 1 7.45 -13.43 8.17
C ALA A 1 8.83 -12.80 8.10
N GLY A 2 9.57 -12.78 9.24
CA GLY A 2 10.86 -12.10 9.39
C GLY A 2 11.90 -12.57 8.38
N TRP A 3 11.86 -13.85 8.02
CA TRP A 3 12.74 -14.43 6.99
C TRP A 3 12.62 -13.77 5.60
N LEU A 4 11.56 -13.01 5.35
CA LEU A 4 11.42 -12.27 4.09
C LEU A 4 12.48 -11.17 3.97
N LEU A 5 12.87 -10.55 5.09
CA LEU A 5 13.88 -9.51 5.14
C LEU A 5 15.30 -10.07 5.32
N SER A 6 15.46 -11.03 6.25
CA SER A 6 16.75 -11.58 6.68
C SER A 6 17.14 -12.89 6.01
N GLY A 7 16.33 -13.41 5.11
CA GLY A 7 16.54 -14.74 4.55
C GLY A 7 16.06 -15.86 5.46
N SER A 8 16.11 -17.08 4.97
CA SER A 8 15.80 -18.30 5.73
C SER A 8 17.02 -19.21 5.74
N SER A 9 17.32 -19.83 6.88
CA SER A 9 18.47 -20.73 7.01
C SER A 9 18.54 -21.74 5.86
N SER A 10 19.69 -21.89 5.25
CA SER A 10 19.95 -22.76 4.10
C SER A 10 19.65 -24.25 4.35
N GLN A 11 19.45 -24.63 5.61
CA GLN A 11 19.08 -26.00 6.02
C GLN A 11 17.61 -26.34 5.66
N TRP A 12 16.77 -25.35 5.36
CA TRP A 12 15.37 -25.57 5.07
C TRP A 12 15.13 -25.77 3.57
N LYS A 13 14.28 -26.73 3.23
CA LYS A 13 13.87 -26.92 1.83
C LYS A 13 13.13 -25.67 1.31
N GLY A 14 13.66 -25.08 0.25
CA GLY A 14 13.09 -23.86 -0.32
C GLY A 14 13.60 -22.57 0.33
N ALA A 15 14.66 -22.64 1.11
CA ALA A 15 15.36 -21.46 1.65
C ALA A 15 15.77 -20.50 0.53
N LYS A 16 15.70 -19.21 0.84
CA LYS A 16 16.04 -18.11 -0.10
C LYS A 16 16.70 -16.96 0.66
N PRO A 17 17.54 -16.17 -0.02
CA PRO A 17 18.03 -14.91 0.52
C PRO A 17 16.88 -13.98 0.93
N GLY A 18 17.15 -13.11 1.88
CA GLY A 18 16.24 -12.04 2.27
C GLY A 18 16.21 -10.91 1.25
N LYS A 19 15.12 -10.15 1.25
CA LYS A 19 14.94 -9.03 0.31
C LYS A 19 15.95 -7.91 0.49
N VAL A 20 16.49 -7.73 1.69
CA VAL A 20 17.54 -6.75 1.95
C VAL A 20 18.82 -7.17 1.24
N PHE A 21 19.23 -8.44 1.37
CA PHE A 21 20.40 -8.98 0.71
C PHE A 21 20.25 -8.92 -0.82
N GLU A 22 19.13 -9.39 -1.38
CA GLU A 22 18.85 -9.31 -2.82
C GLU A 22 18.95 -7.86 -3.33
N ALA A 23 18.35 -6.89 -2.62
CA ALA A 23 18.36 -5.49 -3.03
C ALA A 23 19.75 -4.86 -3.03
N LEU A 24 20.63 -5.27 -2.10
CA LEU A 24 21.98 -4.74 -1.99
C LEU A 24 22.98 -5.44 -2.92
N ILE A 25 22.79 -6.72 -3.23
CA ILE A 25 23.76 -7.50 -4.03
C ILE A 25 23.37 -7.50 -5.52
N ASP A 26 22.08 -7.64 -5.82
CA ASP A 26 21.58 -7.69 -7.20
C ASP A 26 21.16 -6.31 -7.72
N GLY A 27 21.01 -5.32 -6.83
CA GLY A 27 20.58 -3.97 -7.16
C GLY A 27 21.75 -3.08 -7.59
N ASP A 28 21.41 -1.99 -8.31
CA ASP A 28 22.39 -1.02 -8.83
C ASP A 28 22.85 0.01 -7.77
N TYR A 29 22.21 0.06 -6.59
CA TYR A 29 22.43 1.11 -5.59
C TYR A 29 22.71 0.54 -4.20
N ALA A 30 23.69 1.12 -3.50
CA ALA A 30 24.00 0.79 -2.11
C ALA A 30 22.96 1.36 -1.10
N ASN A 31 22.08 2.24 -1.55
CA ASN A 31 21.04 2.89 -0.76
C ASN A 31 19.62 2.66 -1.35
N PRO A 32 19.20 1.41 -1.54
CA PRO A 32 17.86 1.13 -2.07
C PRO A 32 16.78 1.66 -1.12
N VAL A 33 15.61 2.00 -1.68
CA VAL A 33 14.41 2.27 -0.89
C VAL A 33 13.64 0.97 -0.71
N ILE A 34 13.42 0.57 0.55
CA ILE A 34 12.62 -0.61 0.89
C ILE A 34 11.32 -0.14 1.53
N LEU A 35 10.20 -0.50 0.90
CA LEU A 35 8.85 -0.22 1.39
C LEU A 35 8.32 -1.44 2.15
N VAL A 36 7.96 -1.23 3.43
CA VAL A 36 7.25 -2.20 4.25
C VAL A 36 5.78 -1.77 4.35
N ASP A 37 4.94 -2.38 3.52
CA ASP A 37 3.52 -2.04 3.49
C ASP A 37 2.75 -2.76 4.59
N GLU A 38 1.83 -2.05 5.27
CA GLU A 38 0.98 -2.56 6.36
C GLU A 38 1.80 -3.22 7.50
N ILE A 39 2.85 -2.55 7.98
CA ILE A 39 3.73 -3.08 9.05
C ILE A 39 2.96 -3.47 10.33
N ASP A 40 1.82 -2.80 10.60
CA ASP A 40 0.92 -3.09 11.72
C ASP A 40 0.27 -4.48 11.64
N LYS A 41 0.23 -5.09 10.44
CA LYS A 41 -0.31 -6.44 10.23
C LYS A 41 0.72 -7.54 10.48
N ALA A 42 1.97 -7.19 10.62
CA ALA A 42 3.06 -8.13 10.85
C ALA A 42 3.16 -8.59 12.31
N SER A 43 2.47 -7.94 13.24
CA SER A 43 2.45 -8.29 14.66
C SER A 43 1.48 -9.46 14.94
N GLY A 44 1.93 -10.49 15.64
CA GLY A 44 1.03 -11.53 16.15
C GLY A 44 1.54 -12.98 16.17
N ASP A 45 2.63 -13.30 15.50
CA ASP A 45 3.21 -14.63 15.56
C ASP A 45 4.40 -14.66 16.52
N VAL A 46 4.16 -15.14 17.75
CA VAL A 46 5.18 -15.18 18.81
C VAL A 46 6.32 -16.15 18.47
N GLN A 47 6.09 -17.11 17.60
CA GLN A 47 7.08 -18.14 17.24
C GLN A 47 7.99 -17.67 16.10
N TYR A 48 7.53 -16.74 15.27
CA TYR A 48 8.29 -16.18 14.15
C TYR A 48 8.05 -14.67 14.09
N ASP A 49 8.82 -13.91 14.86
CA ASP A 49 8.69 -12.43 14.84
C ASP A 49 8.99 -11.89 13.44
N PRO A 50 7.97 -11.47 12.68
CA PRO A 50 8.16 -10.96 11.34
C PRO A 50 8.91 -9.62 11.31
N LEU A 51 9.00 -8.93 12.43
CA LEU A 51 9.66 -7.66 12.59
C LEU A 51 11.08 -7.78 13.18
N GLY A 52 11.48 -9.01 13.59
CA GLY A 52 12.76 -9.25 14.27
C GLY A 52 13.96 -8.66 13.55
N ALA A 53 14.04 -8.81 12.23
CA ALA A 53 15.13 -8.24 11.43
C ALA A 53 15.15 -6.71 11.44
N LEU A 54 13.99 -6.05 11.59
CA LEU A 54 13.92 -4.58 11.58
C LEU A 54 14.59 -3.94 12.80
N TYR A 55 14.66 -4.64 13.94
CA TYR A 55 15.36 -4.10 15.12
C TYR A 55 16.82 -3.82 14.85
N SER A 56 17.50 -4.66 14.05
CA SER A 56 18.90 -4.45 13.66
C SER A 56 19.04 -3.58 12.41
N LEU A 57 18.12 -3.69 11.46
CA LEU A 57 18.19 -2.99 10.18
C LEU A 57 17.85 -1.49 10.29
N LEU A 58 17.01 -1.09 11.25
CA LEU A 58 16.64 0.31 11.47
C LEU A 58 17.65 1.07 12.34
N GLU A 59 18.67 0.40 12.87
CA GLU A 59 19.71 1.03 13.67
C GLU A 59 21.03 1.05 12.89
N HIS A 60 21.57 2.25 12.67
CA HIS A 60 22.70 2.47 11.77
C HIS A 60 23.91 1.59 12.08
N ASP A 61 24.28 1.44 13.36
CA ASP A 61 25.48 0.71 13.74
C ASP A 61 25.35 -0.80 13.59
N THR A 62 24.17 -1.35 13.89
CA THR A 62 23.91 -2.79 13.70
C THR A 62 23.67 -3.14 12.25
N ALA A 63 23.09 -2.22 11.47
CA ALA A 63 22.83 -2.41 10.04
C ALA A 63 24.12 -2.49 9.20
N LYS A 64 25.25 -1.92 9.67
CA LYS A 64 26.56 -2.02 8.98
C LYS A 64 27.09 -3.45 8.83
N SER A 65 26.66 -4.35 9.69
CA SER A 65 27.09 -5.74 9.70
C SER A 65 25.88 -6.69 9.71
N PHE A 66 24.85 -6.33 8.95
CA PHE A 66 23.65 -7.17 8.82
C PHE A 66 24.01 -8.48 8.12
N THR A 67 23.67 -9.61 8.73
CA THR A 67 23.93 -10.94 8.17
C THR A 67 22.63 -11.55 7.66
N ASP A 68 22.64 -11.92 6.38
CA ASP A 68 21.55 -12.69 5.78
C ASP A 68 21.66 -14.16 6.19
N GLU A 69 20.58 -14.75 6.69
CA GLU A 69 20.57 -16.12 7.22
C GLU A 69 20.74 -17.21 6.15
N PHE A 70 20.41 -16.90 4.88
CA PHE A 70 20.61 -17.84 3.78
C PHE A 70 22.04 -17.77 3.24
N ALA A 71 22.52 -16.58 2.98
CA ALA A 71 23.83 -16.37 2.38
C ALA A 71 24.97 -16.54 3.39
N ASP A 72 24.68 -16.37 4.69
CA ASP A 72 25.66 -16.37 5.80
C ASP A 72 26.79 -15.37 5.54
N VAL A 73 26.46 -14.23 4.96
CA VAL A 73 27.39 -13.14 4.62
C VAL A 73 26.90 -11.84 5.22
N ALA A 74 27.81 -11.12 5.85
CA ALA A 74 27.54 -9.78 6.35
C ALA A 74 27.56 -8.76 5.21
N VAL A 75 26.55 -7.90 5.16
CA VAL A 75 26.42 -6.79 4.21
C VAL A 75 26.15 -5.49 4.96
N ASP A 76 26.62 -4.38 4.41
CA ASP A 76 26.30 -3.05 4.95
C ASP A 76 24.93 -2.57 4.47
N ALA A 77 23.94 -2.68 5.34
CA ALA A 77 22.57 -2.22 5.11
C ALA A 77 22.29 -0.83 5.73
N SER A 78 23.32 -0.15 6.27
CA SER A 78 23.14 1.12 6.98
C SER A 78 22.66 2.28 6.10
N GLN A 79 22.83 2.17 4.78
CA GLN A 79 22.42 3.17 3.81
C GLN A 79 21.01 2.90 3.21
N VAL A 80 20.36 1.81 3.57
CA VAL A 80 19.00 1.49 3.12
C VAL A 80 18.01 2.54 3.62
N ILE A 81 17.20 3.05 2.72
CA ILE A 81 16.13 4.00 3.06
C ILE A 81 14.85 3.21 3.32
N TRP A 82 14.36 3.29 4.55
CA TRP A 82 13.16 2.58 4.99
C TRP A 82 11.94 3.47 4.91
N ILE A 83 10.87 2.98 4.28
CA ILE A 83 9.54 3.58 4.31
C ILE A 83 8.57 2.50 4.78
N ALA A 84 7.73 2.82 5.76
CA ALA A 84 6.68 1.90 6.21
C ALA A 84 5.31 2.57 6.15
N THR A 85 4.27 1.79 5.88
CA THR A 85 2.88 2.22 6.02
C THR A 85 2.19 1.43 7.11
N ALA A 86 1.26 2.07 7.80
CA ALA A 86 0.44 1.44 8.84
C ALA A 86 -0.93 2.10 8.91
N ASN A 87 -1.93 1.35 9.35
CA ASN A 87 -3.26 1.86 9.65
C ASN A 87 -3.45 2.07 11.16
N ASP A 88 -2.71 1.34 11.99
CA ASP A 88 -2.76 1.43 13.45
C ASP A 88 -1.33 1.47 14.03
N GLU A 89 -0.90 2.67 14.43
CA GLU A 89 0.39 2.90 15.07
C GLU A 89 0.56 2.08 16.36
N LYS A 90 -0.54 1.86 17.11
CA LYS A 90 -0.50 1.12 18.38
C LYS A 90 -0.18 -0.36 18.23
N ALA A 91 -0.36 -0.91 17.02
CA ALA A 91 -0.03 -2.29 16.72
C ALA A 91 1.46 -2.48 16.39
N ILE A 92 2.23 -1.39 16.26
CA ILE A 92 3.67 -1.45 15.96
C ILE A 92 4.46 -1.43 17.27
N PRO A 93 5.44 -2.32 17.46
CA PRO A 93 6.29 -2.32 18.63
C PRO A 93 7.01 -0.98 18.83
N GLU A 94 6.99 -0.47 20.07
CA GLU A 94 7.63 0.81 20.43
C GLU A 94 9.10 0.92 20.01
N PRO A 95 9.94 -0.13 20.13
CA PRO A 95 11.34 -0.05 19.68
C PRO A 95 11.49 0.19 18.17
N ILE A 96 10.52 -0.19 17.34
CA ILE A 96 10.51 0.12 15.90
C ILE A 96 10.07 1.55 15.68
N LEU A 97 9.00 1.99 16.33
CA LEU A 97 8.51 3.38 16.24
C LEU A 97 9.58 4.39 16.65
N ASN A 98 10.34 4.10 17.71
CA ASN A 98 11.41 4.99 18.20
C ASN A 98 12.59 5.15 17.20
N ARG A 99 12.67 4.30 16.18
CA ARG A 99 13.68 4.36 15.10
C ARG A 99 13.15 4.95 13.81
N MET A 100 11.90 5.38 13.80
CA MET A 100 11.22 5.93 12.62
C MET A 100 10.70 7.34 12.88
N ASN A 101 10.63 8.16 11.84
CA ASN A 101 9.89 9.41 11.86
C ASN A 101 8.44 9.11 11.47
N VAL A 102 7.53 9.31 12.41
CA VAL A 102 6.10 9.01 12.19
C VAL A 102 5.38 10.24 11.63
N PHE A 103 4.70 10.06 10.51
CA PHE A 103 3.87 11.06 9.86
C PHE A 103 2.43 10.57 9.79
N SER A 104 1.51 11.33 10.41
CA SER A 104 0.08 11.04 10.31
C SER A 104 -0.48 11.59 9.00
N VAL A 105 -1.11 10.72 8.21
CA VAL A 105 -1.82 11.08 6.98
C VAL A 105 -3.32 11.07 7.28
N PRO A 106 -3.96 12.23 7.48
CA PRO A 106 -5.38 12.30 7.79
C PRO A 106 -6.22 11.85 6.59
N LYS A 107 -7.44 11.40 6.86
CA LYS A 107 -8.41 11.16 5.79
C LYS A 107 -8.69 12.49 5.06
N PRO A 108 -8.86 12.46 3.74
CA PRO A 108 -9.15 13.66 2.98
C PRO A 108 -10.48 14.28 3.46
N ASN A 109 -10.50 15.59 3.60
CA ASN A 109 -11.73 16.34 3.82
C ASN A 109 -12.60 16.35 2.54
N PHE A 110 -13.80 16.92 2.62
CA PHE A 110 -14.74 16.93 1.50
C PHE A 110 -14.14 17.56 0.21
N LEU A 111 -13.43 18.68 0.33
CA LEU A 111 -12.85 19.37 -0.82
C LEU A 111 -11.69 18.57 -1.41
N GLU A 112 -10.85 18.01 -0.58
CA GLU A 112 -9.74 17.14 -0.99
C GLU A 112 -10.26 15.87 -1.66
N ALA A 113 -11.26 15.20 -1.07
CA ALA A 113 -11.88 14.01 -1.65
C ALA A 113 -12.49 14.33 -3.03
N ARG A 114 -13.10 15.51 -3.18
CA ARG A 114 -13.66 15.98 -4.45
C ARG A 114 -12.57 16.22 -5.49
N GLN A 115 -11.44 16.79 -5.08
CA GLN A 115 -10.29 16.96 -5.97
C GLN A 115 -9.66 15.63 -6.37
N ILE A 116 -9.55 14.67 -5.44
CA ILE A 116 -9.10 13.31 -5.73
C ILE A 116 -10.02 12.65 -6.76
N ALA A 117 -11.33 12.75 -6.58
CA ALA A 117 -12.31 12.20 -7.51
C ALA A 117 -12.17 12.80 -8.93
N ARG A 118 -11.98 14.13 -9.02
CA ARG A 118 -11.76 14.82 -10.28
C ARG A 118 -10.49 14.36 -10.97
N ASN A 119 -9.38 14.32 -10.23
CA ASN A 119 -8.09 13.89 -10.77
C ASN A 119 -8.13 12.45 -11.26
N LEU A 120 -8.77 11.54 -10.50
CA LEU A 120 -8.95 10.15 -10.90
C LEU A 120 -9.79 10.02 -12.18
N TYR A 121 -10.89 10.77 -12.28
CA TYR A 121 -11.73 10.78 -13.48
C TYR A 121 -10.92 11.23 -14.71
N GLN A 122 -10.19 12.34 -14.60
CA GLN A 122 -9.37 12.88 -15.70
C GLN A 122 -8.25 11.92 -16.09
N THR A 123 -7.52 11.37 -15.11
CA THR A 123 -6.46 10.38 -15.36
C THR A 123 -7.01 9.17 -16.10
N ILE A 124 -8.11 8.57 -15.62
CA ILE A 124 -8.71 7.40 -16.28
C ILE A 124 -9.15 7.74 -17.71
N ARG A 125 -9.79 8.90 -17.89
CA ARG A 125 -10.24 9.36 -19.20
C ARG A 125 -9.05 9.54 -20.17
N ASP A 126 -7.98 10.16 -19.72
CA ASP A 126 -6.85 10.53 -20.58
C ASP A 126 -5.90 9.34 -20.85
N ASP A 127 -5.84 8.35 -19.95
CA ASP A 127 -5.07 7.12 -20.12
C ASP A 127 -5.65 6.15 -21.17
N HIS A 128 -6.90 6.37 -21.62
CA HIS A 128 -7.58 5.45 -22.51
C HIS A 128 -8.03 6.12 -23.81
N SER A 129 -7.85 5.44 -24.95
CA SER A 129 -8.23 5.95 -26.28
C SER A 129 -9.72 6.27 -26.40
N TRP A 130 -10.59 5.53 -25.71
CA TRP A 130 -12.03 5.79 -25.67
C TRP A 130 -12.42 7.01 -24.82
N GLY A 131 -11.51 7.52 -24.00
CA GLY A 131 -11.79 8.63 -23.09
C GLY A 131 -12.16 9.93 -23.81
N THR A 132 -11.68 10.12 -25.04
CA THR A 132 -12.04 11.28 -25.87
C THR A 132 -13.56 11.36 -26.20
N ASN A 133 -14.29 10.24 -26.05
CA ASN A 133 -15.73 10.19 -26.25
C ASN A 133 -16.51 10.74 -25.05
N PHE A 134 -15.82 11.07 -23.96
CA PHE A 134 -16.44 11.56 -22.73
C PHE A 134 -16.04 12.99 -22.42
N MET A 135 -16.92 13.69 -21.72
CA MET A 135 -16.64 15.05 -21.25
C MET A 135 -15.34 15.11 -20.45
N LYS A 136 -14.59 16.20 -20.62
CA LYS A 136 -13.30 16.40 -19.93
C LYS A 136 -13.48 16.55 -18.42
N GLU A 137 -14.55 17.23 -18.01
CA GLU A 137 -14.83 17.50 -16.60
C GLU A 137 -16.02 16.66 -16.13
N PRO A 138 -15.91 16.02 -14.96
CA PRO A 138 -17.03 15.33 -14.34
C PRO A 138 -18.06 16.34 -13.81
N SER A 139 -19.34 15.96 -13.82
CA SER A 139 -20.39 16.81 -13.27
C SER A 139 -20.26 16.96 -11.74
N HIS A 140 -20.83 18.04 -11.20
CA HIS A 140 -20.87 18.28 -9.76
C HIS A 140 -21.56 17.14 -9.00
N ASP A 141 -22.68 16.65 -9.54
CA ASP A 141 -23.47 15.56 -8.92
C ASP A 141 -22.67 14.26 -8.88
N LEU A 142 -21.90 13.96 -9.93
CA LEU A 142 -21.00 12.79 -9.94
C LEU A 142 -19.92 12.92 -8.86
N LEU A 143 -19.28 14.10 -8.76
CA LEU A 143 -18.26 14.34 -7.73
C LEU A 143 -18.84 14.19 -6.32
N ASP A 144 -20.04 14.71 -6.07
CA ASP A 144 -20.71 14.61 -4.76
C ASP A 144 -21.12 13.18 -4.39
N CYS A 145 -21.30 12.32 -5.38
CA CYS A 145 -21.47 10.89 -5.15
C CYS A 145 -20.13 10.18 -4.89
N LEU A 146 -19.09 10.55 -5.64
CA LEU A 146 -17.78 9.91 -5.52
C LEU A 146 -17.10 10.19 -4.17
N VAL A 147 -17.28 11.38 -3.57
CA VAL A 147 -16.70 11.70 -2.25
C VAL A 147 -17.21 10.80 -1.11
N LYS A 148 -18.32 10.10 -1.31
CA LYS A 148 -18.86 9.13 -0.37
C LYS A 148 -18.17 7.76 -0.48
N ILE A 149 -17.35 7.57 -1.50
CA ILE A 149 -16.64 6.33 -1.78
C ILE A 149 -15.18 6.49 -1.30
N VAL A 150 -14.67 5.50 -0.59
CA VAL A 150 -13.26 5.53 -0.16
C VAL A 150 -12.33 5.60 -1.37
N PRO A 151 -11.21 6.35 -1.32
CA PRO A 151 -10.34 6.59 -2.49
C PRO A 151 -9.88 5.31 -3.19
N ARG A 152 -9.62 4.23 -2.46
CA ARG A 152 -9.24 2.93 -3.01
C ARG A 152 -10.30 2.31 -3.93
N GLU A 153 -11.59 2.49 -3.62
CA GLU A 153 -12.71 1.97 -4.43
C GLU A 153 -13.17 2.96 -5.50
N MET A 154 -12.82 4.24 -5.35
CA MET A 154 -13.26 5.33 -6.23
C MET A 154 -12.79 5.10 -7.67
N ARG A 155 -11.54 4.68 -7.90
CA ARG A 155 -11.03 4.36 -9.24
C ARG A 155 -11.88 3.29 -9.93
N ARG A 156 -12.23 2.22 -9.20
CA ARG A 156 -13.07 1.14 -9.71
C ARG A 156 -14.49 1.63 -10.02
N ALA A 157 -15.04 2.46 -9.15
CA ALA A 157 -16.38 3.02 -9.36
C ALA A 157 -16.44 3.88 -10.62
N ILE A 158 -15.44 4.75 -10.85
CA ILE A 158 -15.34 5.59 -12.04
C ILE A 158 -15.18 4.73 -13.30
N MET A 159 -14.33 3.71 -13.29
CA MET A 159 -14.18 2.79 -14.43
C MET A 159 -15.50 2.08 -14.78
N THR A 160 -16.23 1.62 -13.77
CA THR A 160 -17.56 1.03 -13.96
C THR A 160 -18.53 2.05 -14.55
N GLY A 161 -18.49 3.30 -14.04
CA GLY A 161 -19.31 4.39 -14.55
C GLY A 161 -19.05 4.70 -16.02
N PHE A 162 -17.80 4.74 -16.46
CA PHE A 162 -17.47 4.88 -17.88
C PHE A 162 -18.04 3.74 -18.73
N GLY A 163 -17.91 2.49 -18.25
CA GLY A 163 -18.45 1.33 -18.96
C GLY A 163 -19.97 1.40 -19.11
N ASN A 164 -20.70 1.74 -18.03
CA ASN A 164 -22.16 1.86 -18.03
C ASN A 164 -22.64 3.01 -18.91
N ALA A 165 -21.98 4.17 -18.83
CA ALA A 165 -22.30 5.33 -19.67
C ALA A 165 -22.05 5.02 -21.16
N ALA A 166 -20.98 4.30 -21.50
CA ALA A 166 -20.70 3.84 -22.86
C ALA A 166 -21.80 2.92 -23.39
N LEU A 167 -22.24 1.94 -22.59
CA LEU A 167 -23.35 1.04 -22.95
C LEU A 167 -24.65 1.82 -23.19
N ALA A 168 -24.89 2.87 -22.40
CA ALA A 168 -26.03 3.77 -22.55
C ALA A 168 -25.86 4.83 -23.65
N LYS A 169 -24.71 4.80 -24.38
CA LYS A 169 -24.36 5.78 -25.44
C LYS A 169 -24.35 7.25 -24.94
N LYS A 170 -23.93 7.46 -23.70
CA LYS A 170 -23.74 8.78 -23.09
C LYS A 170 -22.29 9.23 -23.26
N ASP A 171 -22.07 10.55 -23.32
CA ASP A 171 -20.76 11.20 -23.33
C ASP A 171 -20.33 11.69 -21.94
N ASN A 172 -21.15 11.43 -20.92
CA ASN A 172 -20.89 11.79 -19.53
C ASN A 172 -21.31 10.67 -18.58
N ILE A 173 -20.62 10.56 -17.45
CA ILE A 173 -20.99 9.68 -16.35
C ILE A 173 -21.98 10.44 -15.45
N THR A 174 -23.07 9.79 -15.09
CA THR A 174 -24.01 10.27 -14.09
C THR A 174 -23.95 9.40 -12.82
N PRO A 175 -24.49 9.85 -11.67
CA PRO A 175 -24.54 9.04 -10.46
C PRO A 175 -25.17 7.65 -10.65
N GLU A 176 -26.13 7.52 -11.57
CA GLU A 176 -26.81 6.27 -11.90
C GLU A 176 -25.92 5.24 -12.59
N ASP A 177 -24.84 5.71 -13.24
CA ASP A 177 -23.88 4.85 -13.92
C ASP A 177 -22.87 4.25 -12.92
N LEU A 178 -22.79 4.77 -11.68
CA LEU A 178 -21.93 4.22 -10.65
C LEU A 178 -22.44 2.88 -10.12
N PRO A 179 -21.55 1.99 -9.68
CA PRO A 179 -21.97 0.76 -9.02
C PRO A 179 -22.77 1.10 -7.74
N PRO A 180 -23.76 0.29 -7.37
CA PRO A 180 -24.49 0.49 -6.13
C PRO A 180 -23.52 0.51 -4.95
N ALA A 181 -23.71 1.44 -4.01
CA ALA A 181 -22.91 1.49 -2.79
C ALA A 181 -22.97 0.11 -2.11
N LYS A 182 -21.80 -0.45 -1.80
CA LYS A 182 -21.78 -1.68 -1.00
C LYS A 182 -22.47 -1.36 0.32
N LYS A 183 -23.60 -2.02 0.60
CA LYS A 183 -24.12 -2.07 1.96
C LYS A 183 -22.98 -2.61 2.82
N GLU A 184 -22.62 -1.88 3.87
CA GLU A 184 -21.73 -2.44 4.90
C GLU A 184 -22.32 -3.81 5.26
N LYS A 185 -21.53 -4.86 5.03
CA LYS A 185 -21.89 -6.18 5.55
C LYS A 185 -21.92 -6.01 7.06
N GLY A 186 -23.13 -5.93 7.62
CA GLY A 186 -23.31 -6.03 9.04
C GLY A 186 -22.50 -7.26 9.50
N SER A 187 -21.73 -7.10 10.56
CA SER A 187 -20.98 -8.19 11.18
C SER A 187 -21.99 -9.30 11.42
N ILE A 188 -21.83 -10.43 10.72
CA ILE A 188 -22.58 -11.64 11.03
C ILE A 188 -21.96 -12.14 12.32
N GLY A 189 -22.52 -11.72 13.45
CA GLY A 189 -22.21 -12.32 14.74
C GLY A 189 -22.75 -13.75 14.73
N PHE A 190 -21.86 -14.72 14.80
CA PHE A 190 -22.25 -16.06 15.21
C PHE A 190 -22.61 -15.99 16.69
N LEU A 191 -23.89 -16.08 17.00
CA LEU A 191 -24.35 -16.40 18.34
C LEU A 191 -24.14 -17.90 18.54
N ASN A 192 -23.31 -18.26 19.48
CA ASN A 192 -23.36 -19.50 20.23
C ASN A 192 -23.94 -19.20 21.59
#